data_bc45e98602fa4004ee01580c2cd355e9
#
_entry.id   bc45e98602fa4004ee01580c2cd355e9
#
_cell.length_a   1.000
_cell.length_b   1.000
_cell.length_c   1.000
_cell.angle_alpha   90.00
_cell.angle_beta   90.00
_cell.angle_gamma   90.00
#
_symmetry.space_group_name_H-M   'P 1'
#
loop_
_entity.id
_entity.type
_entity.pdbx_description
1 polymer ?
#
loop_
_entity_poly.entity_id
_entity_poly.type
_entity_poly.pdbx_seq_one_letter_code
_entity_poly.pdbx_strand_id
1 'polypeptide(L)'
;MASSMPFDERAARRIEAVYATPDVAATRAAVLRALEPRSGERIVDLGCGPGYMARELALAVGPSGHVHALDLSGPMLALARRRCRGLSAVGLAAGDMTALALPDGSIDAAVALQSLAYVPDVARAIGEIARVLRPGGRAVVLDTDFASVVWNGRDQARVDRILVAYDAHVAHPGLPRRLSRLASGAGLATVRREVVPILNASFHPDTFAYDIAPFIRNFVVDTGRVPAGEADAWLAECAALDAAGEFFASLNRYLFVLRRPG
;
A
#
# COMPACT_ATOMS: atom_id res chain seq x y z
N MET A 1 0.54 -8.41 -20.35
CA MET A 1 0.93 -8.96 -19.04
C MET A 1 1.33 -7.79 -18.18
N ALA A 2 0.60 -7.51 -17.09
CA ALA A 2 1.01 -6.47 -16.14
C ALA A 2 2.33 -6.93 -15.52
N SER A 3 3.38 -6.14 -15.69
CA SER A 3 4.68 -6.39 -15.08
C SER A 3 4.54 -6.06 -13.59
N SER A 4 4.22 -7.08 -12.77
CA SER A 4 4.39 -6.93 -11.32
C SER A 4 5.86 -6.62 -11.07
N MET A 5 6.14 -5.53 -10.34
CA MET A 5 7.51 -5.22 -9.91
C MET A 5 8.10 -6.45 -9.20
N PRO A 6 9.22 -7.02 -9.67
CA PRO A 6 9.89 -8.06 -8.94
C PRO A 6 10.50 -7.42 -7.69
N PHE A 7 9.94 -7.70 -6.52
CA PHE A 7 10.55 -7.31 -5.25
C PHE A 7 11.69 -8.28 -4.92
N ASP A 8 12.85 -8.09 -5.59
CA ASP A 8 14.09 -8.73 -5.18
C ASP A 8 14.59 -8.16 -3.83
N GLU A 9 15.66 -8.72 -3.28
CA GLU A 9 16.18 -8.27 -1.98
C GLU A 9 16.61 -6.79 -1.97
N ARG A 10 17.09 -6.26 -3.09
CA ARG A 10 17.54 -4.86 -3.20
C ARG A 10 16.32 -3.92 -3.25
N ALA A 11 15.32 -4.27 -4.04
CA ALA A 11 14.07 -3.53 -4.11
C ALA A 11 13.33 -3.57 -2.78
N ALA A 12 13.27 -4.74 -2.11
CA ALA A 12 12.66 -4.90 -0.80
C ALA A 12 13.30 -4.00 0.27
N ARG A 13 14.63 -3.91 0.31
CA ARG A 13 15.33 -3.01 1.26
C ARG A 13 15.10 -1.53 0.98
N ARG A 14 15.02 -1.14 -0.28
CA ARG A 14 14.73 0.25 -0.65
C ARG A 14 13.29 0.63 -0.27
N ILE A 15 12.32 -0.23 -0.61
CA ILE A 15 10.93 0.03 -0.27
C ILE A 15 10.71 0.06 1.25
N GLU A 16 11.52 -0.68 2.03
CA GLU A 16 11.50 -0.63 3.49
C GLU A 16 11.77 0.80 4.01
N ALA A 17 12.70 1.55 3.39
CA ALA A 17 12.96 2.94 3.73
C ALA A 17 11.73 3.82 3.45
N VAL A 18 11.10 3.69 2.28
CA VAL A 18 9.84 4.38 1.94
C VAL A 18 8.78 4.12 3.01
N TYR A 19 8.61 2.86 3.43
CA TYR A 19 7.62 2.50 4.45
C TYR A 19 7.96 3.00 5.85
N ALA A 20 9.22 3.33 6.13
CA ALA A 20 9.66 3.88 7.41
C ALA A 20 9.40 5.40 7.54
N THR A 21 9.19 6.11 6.43
CA THR A 21 9.00 7.56 6.43
C THR A 21 7.84 7.99 7.34
N PRO A 22 7.92 9.19 7.96
CA PRO A 22 6.82 9.77 8.74
C PRO A 22 5.49 9.81 7.98
N ASP A 23 5.52 10.12 6.68
CA ASP A 23 4.33 10.17 5.82
C ASP A 23 3.60 8.83 5.75
N VAL A 24 4.36 7.74 5.55
CA VAL A 24 3.79 6.39 5.49
C VAL A 24 3.42 5.88 6.88
N ALA A 25 4.15 6.28 7.93
CA ALA A 25 3.77 5.99 9.31
C ALA A 25 2.43 6.66 9.66
N ALA A 26 2.22 7.93 9.27
CA ALA A 26 0.95 8.64 9.44
C ALA A 26 -0.20 7.94 8.68
N THR A 27 0.08 7.41 7.48
CA THR A 27 -0.88 6.61 6.71
C THR A 27 -1.29 5.34 7.47
N ARG A 28 -0.34 4.59 8.04
CA ARG A 28 -0.64 3.41 8.86
C ARG A 28 -1.47 3.77 10.09
N ALA A 29 -1.11 4.87 10.77
CA ALA A 29 -1.88 5.35 11.91
C ALA A 29 -3.33 5.69 11.54
N ALA A 30 -3.59 6.25 10.35
CA ALA A 30 -4.94 6.49 9.85
C ALA A 30 -5.70 5.17 9.64
N VAL A 31 -5.06 4.15 9.07
CA VAL A 31 -5.65 2.81 8.88
C VAL A 31 -5.99 2.17 10.23
N LEU A 32 -5.09 2.23 11.22
CA LEU A 32 -5.34 1.70 12.57
C LEU A 32 -6.50 2.40 13.27
N ARG A 33 -6.56 3.75 13.19
CA ARG A 33 -7.70 4.49 13.73
C ARG A 33 -9.03 4.12 13.07
N ALA A 34 -9.01 3.87 11.75
CA ALA A 34 -10.22 3.49 11.03
C ALA A 34 -10.64 2.04 11.27
N LEU A 35 -9.68 1.14 11.48
CA LEU A 35 -9.92 -0.27 11.76
C LEU A 35 -10.41 -0.49 13.20
N GLU A 36 -9.89 0.30 14.16
CA GLU A 36 -10.17 0.13 15.60
C GLU A 36 -9.92 -1.32 16.07
N PRO A 37 -8.67 -1.85 15.93
CA PRO A 37 -8.39 -3.23 16.32
C PRO A 37 -8.59 -3.41 17.83
N ARG A 38 -9.17 -4.55 18.24
CA ARG A 38 -9.49 -4.86 19.63
C ARG A 38 -8.68 -6.05 20.11
N SER A 39 -8.41 -6.07 21.42
CA SER A 39 -7.76 -7.21 22.06
C SER A 39 -8.55 -8.50 21.80
N GLY A 40 -7.84 -9.56 21.45
CA GLY A 40 -8.41 -10.88 21.17
C GLY A 40 -8.95 -11.08 19.75
N GLU A 41 -8.98 -10.05 18.91
CA GLU A 41 -9.48 -10.18 17.52
C GLU A 41 -8.53 -11.00 16.63
N ARG A 42 -9.13 -11.65 15.64
CA ARG A 42 -8.45 -12.31 14.53
C ARG A 42 -8.50 -11.40 13.32
N ILE A 43 -7.34 -10.92 12.90
CA ILE A 43 -7.20 -9.95 11.80
C ILE A 43 -6.39 -10.57 10.66
N VAL A 44 -6.75 -10.28 9.40
CA VAL A 44 -5.93 -10.60 8.24
C VAL A 44 -5.31 -9.31 7.66
N ASP A 45 -3.98 -9.33 7.44
CA ASP A 45 -3.23 -8.27 6.77
C ASP A 45 -2.81 -8.77 5.38
N LEU A 46 -3.43 -8.21 4.34
CA LEU A 46 -3.34 -8.66 2.95
C LEU A 46 -2.29 -7.85 2.19
N GLY A 47 -1.20 -8.51 1.81
CA GLY A 47 -0.03 -7.83 1.24
C GLY A 47 0.73 -7.08 2.33
N CYS A 48 1.14 -7.82 3.37
CA CYS A 48 1.74 -7.24 4.58
C CYS A 48 3.11 -6.57 4.33
N GLY A 49 3.71 -6.79 3.17
CA GLY A 49 5.00 -6.24 2.80
C GLY A 49 6.08 -6.50 3.86
N PRO A 50 6.86 -5.48 4.27
CA PRO A 50 7.90 -5.64 5.28
C PRO A 50 7.37 -5.72 6.72
N GLY A 51 6.04 -5.89 6.92
CA GLY A 51 5.42 -6.24 8.20
C GLY A 51 5.19 -5.09 9.19
N TYR A 52 5.20 -3.84 8.75
CA TYR A 52 4.92 -2.70 9.65
C TYR A 52 3.50 -2.77 10.21
N MET A 53 2.49 -2.92 9.33
CA MET A 53 1.09 -3.01 9.75
C MET A 53 0.85 -4.29 10.55
N ALA A 54 1.36 -5.44 10.12
CA ALA A 54 1.27 -6.69 10.86
C ALA A 54 1.78 -6.58 12.30
N ARG A 55 2.91 -5.89 12.51
CA ARG A 55 3.46 -5.64 13.85
C ARG A 55 2.55 -4.76 14.70
N GLU A 56 2.06 -3.66 14.14
CA GLU A 56 1.18 -2.72 14.83
C GLU A 56 -0.15 -3.39 15.23
N LEU A 57 -0.72 -4.19 14.32
CA LEU A 57 -1.92 -4.99 14.58
C LEU A 57 -1.69 -6.04 15.67
N ALA A 58 -0.55 -6.77 15.64
CA ALA A 58 -0.23 -7.79 16.63
C ALA A 58 -0.11 -7.19 18.04
N LEU A 59 0.45 -5.99 18.16
CA LEU A 59 0.52 -5.26 19.44
C LEU A 59 -0.88 -4.84 19.91
N ALA A 60 -1.77 -4.45 19.00
CA ALA A 60 -3.12 -4.01 19.33
C ALA A 60 -4.03 -5.17 19.75
N VAL A 61 -3.96 -6.31 19.05
CA VAL A 61 -4.80 -7.49 19.42
C VAL A 61 -4.28 -8.24 20.65
N GLY A 62 -3.01 -8.07 20.99
CA GLY A 62 -2.40 -8.68 22.15
C GLY A 62 -2.26 -10.22 22.05
N PRO A 63 -1.85 -10.88 23.13
CA PRO A 63 -1.51 -12.31 23.11
C PRO A 63 -2.72 -13.25 22.94
N SER A 64 -3.93 -12.76 23.17
CA SER A 64 -5.18 -13.52 22.97
C SER A 64 -5.75 -13.38 21.55
N GLY A 65 -5.25 -12.44 20.75
CA GLY A 65 -5.63 -12.24 19.36
C GLY A 65 -4.70 -12.94 18.39
N HIS A 66 -4.98 -12.80 17.09
CA HIS A 66 -4.10 -13.33 16.06
C HIS A 66 -4.16 -12.49 14.76
N VAL A 67 -3.00 -12.22 14.18
CA VAL A 67 -2.85 -11.54 12.88
C VAL A 67 -2.32 -12.54 11.86
N HIS A 68 -3.13 -12.84 10.84
CA HIS A 68 -2.73 -13.59 9.66
C HIS A 68 -2.15 -12.61 8.64
N ALA A 69 -0.83 -12.51 8.55
CA ALA A 69 -0.16 -11.57 7.64
C ALA A 69 0.36 -12.31 6.41
N LEU A 70 -0.12 -11.92 5.23
CA LEU A 70 0.13 -12.61 3.97
C LEU A 70 0.83 -11.70 2.97
N ASP A 71 1.81 -12.25 2.26
CA ASP A 71 2.44 -11.60 1.10
C ASP A 71 2.92 -12.66 0.09
N LEU A 72 2.99 -12.31 -1.19
CA LEU A 72 3.54 -13.21 -2.23
C LEU A 72 5.07 -13.14 -2.30
N SER A 73 5.66 -12.03 -1.82
CA SER A 73 7.10 -11.78 -1.91
C SER A 73 7.86 -12.43 -0.76
N GLY A 74 8.68 -13.43 -1.04
CA GLY A 74 9.61 -14.04 -0.09
C GLY A 74 10.54 -13.02 0.57
N PRO A 75 11.19 -12.10 -0.16
CA PRO A 75 12.00 -11.01 0.40
C PRO A 75 11.22 -10.11 1.37
N MET A 76 9.96 -9.73 1.06
CA MET A 76 9.11 -8.96 1.98
C MET A 76 8.80 -9.74 3.24
N LEU A 77 8.44 -11.02 3.13
CA LEU A 77 8.20 -11.88 4.29
C LEU A 77 9.45 -12.08 5.15
N ALA A 78 10.65 -12.07 4.56
CA ALA A 78 11.89 -12.12 5.32
C ALA A 78 12.09 -10.85 6.19
N LEU A 79 11.75 -9.67 5.66
CA LEU A 79 11.72 -8.40 6.41
C LEU A 79 10.66 -8.44 7.51
N ALA A 80 9.43 -8.89 7.16
CA ALA A 80 8.32 -9.01 8.11
C ALA A 80 8.65 -9.95 9.28
N ARG A 81 9.28 -11.10 9.01
CA ARG A 81 9.73 -12.03 10.08
C ARG A 81 10.72 -11.38 11.05
N ARG A 82 11.64 -10.55 10.53
CA ARG A 82 12.59 -9.82 11.40
C ARG A 82 11.85 -8.78 12.26
N ARG A 83 10.92 -8.04 11.66
CA ARG A 83 10.16 -6.96 12.33
C ARG A 83 9.19 -7.50 13.39
N CYS A 84 8.57 -8.64 13.13
CA CYS A 84 7.60 -9.26 14.03
C CYS A 84 8.24 -10.27 15.01
N ARG A 85 9.56 -10.34 15.08
CA ARG A 85 10.25 -11.29 15.97
C ARG A 85 9.81 -11.10 17.42
N GLY A 86 9.44 -12.19 18.07
CA GLY A 86 9.00 -12.19 19.47
C GLY A 86 7.51 -11.87 19.67
N LEU A 87 6.75 -11.60 18.61
CA LEU A 87 5.32 -11.38 18.70
C LEU A 87 4.57 -12.69 18.40
N SER A 88 4.02 -13.32 19.43
CA SER A 88 3.27 -14.60 19.32
C SER A 88 1.92 -14.43 18.59
N ALA A 89 1.39 -13.21 18.59
CA ALA A 89 0.09 -12.89 17.98
C ALA A 89 0.15 -12.74 16.45
N VAL A 90 1.29 -12.96 15.77
CA VAL A 90 1.38 -12.83 14.32
C VAL A 90 1.87 -14.10 13.65
N GLY A 91 1.10 -14.58 12.66
CA GLY A 91 1.48 -15.65 11.73
C GLY A 91 1.76 -15.05 10.34
N LEU A 92 3.00 -15.26 9.85
CA LEU A 92 3.46 -14.78 8.53
C LEU A 92 3.52 -15.94 7.54
N ALA A 93 2.80 -15.83 6.43
CA ALA A 93 2.76 -16.86 5.39
C ALA A 93 2.85 -16.27 3.98
N ALA A 94 3.41 -17.05 3.05
CA ALA A 94 3.22 -16.80 1.63
C ALA A 94 1.78 -17.12 1.27
N GLY A 95 1.09 -16.20 0.58
CA GLY A 95 -0.31 -16.41 0.23
C GLY A 95 -0.81 -15.42 -0.80
N ASP A 96 -1.70 -15.92 -1.66
CA ASP A 96 -2.41 -15.12 -2.65
C ASP A 96 -3.72 -14.62 -2.04
N MET A 97 -3.93 -13.31 -2.04
CA MET A 97 -5.15 -12.71 -1.50
C MET A 97 -6.40 -12.99 -2.36
N THR A 98 -6.23 -13.57 -3.55
CA THR A 98 -7.35 -14.05 -4.37
C THR A 98 -7.79 -15.47 -4.03
N ALA A 99 -7.10 -16.16 -3.11
CA ALA A 99 -7.39 -17.53 -2.67
C ALA A 99 -6.90 -17.74 -1.23
N LEU A 100 -7.57 -17.13 -0.26
CA LEU A 100 -7.16 -17.16 1.14
C LEU A 100 -7.38 -18.54 1.76
N ALA A 101 -6.33 -19.12 2.33
CA ALA A 101 -6.39 -20.37 3.10
C ALA A 101 -6.97 -20.14 4.51
N LEU A 102 -8.09 -19.43 4.58
CA LEU A 102 -8.82 -19.11 5.81
C LEU A 102 -10.27 -19.55 5.66
N PRO A 103 -10.89 -20.10 6.70
CA PRO A 103 -12.30 -20.50 6.66
C PRO A 103 -13.24 -19.30 6.49
N ASP A 104 -14.43 -19.56 5.95
CA ASP A 104 -15.50 -18.58 5.85
C ASP A 104 -15.88 -18.03 7.24
N GLY A 105 -16.06 -16.73 7.33
CA GLY A 105 -16.54 -16.08 8.55
C GLY A 105 -15.62 -16.25 9.77
N SER A 106 -14.32 -16.50 9.56
CA SER A 106 -13.36 -16.79 10.64
C SER A 106 -12.56 -15.56 11.12
N ILE A 107 -12.73 -14.40 10.46
CA ILE A 107 -11.93 -13.19 10.67
C ILE A 107 -12.83 -12.04 11.17
N ASP A 108 -12.39 -11.35 12.21
CA ASP A 108 -13.08 -10.17 12.77
C ASP A 108 -12.87 -8.92 11.92
N ALA A 109 -11.63 -8.74 11.45
CA ALA A 109 -11.26 -7.59 10.66
C ALA A 109 -10.19 -7.91 9.59
N ALA A 110 -10.19 -7.16 8.48
CA ALA A 110 -9.22 -7.29 7.42
C ALA A 110 -8.58 -5.93 7.08
N VAL A 111 -7.32 -5.95 6.68
CA VAL A 111 -6.60 -4.78 6.18
C VAL A 111 -5.98 -5.10 4.82
N ALA A 112 -6.11 -4.17 3.88
CA ALA A 112 -5.34 -4.13 2.64
C ALA A 112 -4.79 -2.72 2.47
N LEU A 113 -3.48 -2.55 2.71
CA LEU A 113 -2.82 -1.25 2.69
C LEU A 113 -1.85 -1.19 1.51
N GLN A 114 -2.20 -0.41 0.48
CA GLN A 114 -1.40 -0.25 -0.75
C GLN A 114 -1.03 -1.60 -1.40
N SER A 115 -2.00 -2.50 -1.50
CA SER A 115 -1.77 -3.86 -1.97
C SER A 115 -2.78 -4.32 -3.04
N LEU A 116 -4.04 -3.92 -2.95
CA LEU A 116 -5.07 -4.36 -3.91
C LEU A 116 -4.85 -3.81 -5.32
N ALA A 117 -4.25 -2.62 -5.46
CA ALA A 117 -3.95 -2.04 -6.77
C ALA A 117 -3.01 -2.92 -7.62
N TYR A 118 -2.22 -3.80 -7.00
CA TYR A 118 -1.30 -4.72 -7.68
C TYR A 118 -1.96 -6.01 -8.17
N VAL A 119 -3.16 -6.33 -7.67
CA VAL A 119 -3.83 -7.63 -7.91
C VAL A 119 -4.62 -7.59 -9.21
N PRO A 120 -4.28 -8.40 -10.24
CA PRO A 120 -5.01 -8.38 -11.51
C PRO A 120 -6.51 -8.63 -11.35
N ASP A 121 -6.91 -9.67 -10.58
CA ASP A 121 -8.31 -9.95 -10.24
C ASP A 121 -8.66 -9.36 -8.86
N VAL A 122 -8.74 -8.04 -8.80
CA VAL A 122 -9.08 -7.32 -7.58
C VAL A 122 -10.50 -7.63 -7.09
N ALA A 123 -11.42 -7.97 -7.99
CA ALA A 123 -12.79 -8.32 -7.62
C ALA A 123 -12.80 -9.63 -6.82
N ARG A 124 -12.02 -10.61 -7.23
CA ARG A 124 -11.84 -11.88 -6.51
C ARG A 124 -11.19 -11.66 -5.14
N ALA A 125 -10.15 -10.82 -5.06
CA ALA A 125 -9.52 -10.49 -3.78
C ALA A 125 -10.52 -9.85 -2.79
N ILE A 126 -11.36 -8.92 -3.27
CA ILE A 126 -12.41 -8.32 -2.44
C ILE A 126 -13.48 -9.35 -2.06
N GLY A 127 -13.82 -10.29 -2.95
CA GLY A 127 -14.69 -11.43 -2.66
C GLY A 127 -14.14 -12.32 -1.54
N GLU A 128 -12.84 -12.59 -1.54
CA GLU A 128 -12.17 -13.35 -0.46
C GLU A 128 -12.19 -12.57 0.87
N ILE A 129 -11.98 -11.26 0.86
CA ILE A 129 -12.17 -10.43 2.07
C ILE A 129 -13.59 -10.60 2.61
N ALA A 130 -14.60 -10.51 1.75
CA ALA A 130 -16.00 -10.69 2.16
C ALA A 130 -16.28 -12.09 2.71
N ARG A 131 -15.71 -13.13 2.09
CA ARG A 131 -15.90 -14.53 2.50
C ARG A 131 -15.33 -14.79 3.89
N VAL A 132 -14.08 -14.36 4.15
CA VAL A 132 -13.40 -14.67 5.41
C VAL A 132 -13.89 -13.81 6.59
N LEU A 133 -14.40 -12.61 6.35
CA LEU A 133 -14.98 -11.79 7.40
C LEU A 133 -16.23 -12.46 7.99
N ARG A 134 -16.36 -12.51 9.31
CA ARG A 134 -17.61 -12.93 9.97
C ARG A 134 -18.74 -11.92 9.71
N PRO A 135 -20.02 -12.31 9.86
CA PRO A 135 -21.13 -11.36 9.89
C PRO A 135 -20.86 -10.22 10.89
N GLY A 136 -21.06 -8.98 10.48
CA GLY A 136 -20.70 -7.79 11.27
C GLY A 136 -19.22 -7.45 11.31
N GLY A 137 -18.34 -8.27 10.68
CA GLY A 137 -16.91 -8.00 10.52
C GLY A 137 -16.63 -6.79 9.64
N ARG A 138 -15.41 -6.27 9.72
CA ARG A 138 -15.01 -5.05 9.00
C ARG A 138 -13.71 -5.19 8.23
N ALA A 139 -13.55 -4.39 7.18
CA ALA A 139 -12.27 -4.25 6.50
C ALA A 139 -11.91 -2.78 6.34
N VAL A 140 -10.61 -2.49 6.37
CA VAL A 140 -10.07 -1.20 5.95
C VAL A 140 -9.18 -1.44 4.74
N VAL A 141 -9.52 -0.78 3.64
CA VAL A 141 -8.74 -0.76 2.41
C VAL A 141 -8.23 0.64 2.19
N LEU A 142 -6.95 0.77 1.92
CA LEU A 142 -6.35 2.04 1.54
C LEU A 142 -5.46 1.83 0.32
N ASP A 143 -5.74 2.57 -0.76
CA ASP A 143 -4.92 2.59 -1.97
C ASP A 143 -4.76 4.01 -2.53
N THR A 144 -3.72 4.21 -3.34
CA THR A 144 -3.46 5.48 -4.03
C THR A 144 -4.29 5.57 -5.31
N ASP A 145 -4.87 6.73 -5.58
CA ASP A 145 -5.29 7.11 -6.93
C ASP A 145 -4.12 7.83 -7.61
N PHE A 146 -3.45 7.14 -8.53
CA PHE A 146 -2.23 7.67 -9.16
C PHE A 146 -2.49 8.91 -10.03
N ALA A 147 -3.71 9.10 -10.53
CA ALA A 147 -4.09 10.35 -11.20
C ALA A 147 -4.22 11.56 -10.25
N SER A 148 -4.11 11.36 -8.94
CA SER A 148 -4.04 12.44 -7.95
C SER A 148 -2.62 12.88 -7.61
N VAL A 149 -1.60 12.27 -8.24
CA VAL A 149 -0.21 12.63 -8.04
C VAL A 149 0.06 13.97 -8.72
N VAL A 150 0.53 14.92 -7.93
CA VAL A 150 1.03 16.21 -8.41
C VAL A 150 2.50 16.29 -8.06
N TRP A 151 3.33 16.62 -9.03
CA TRP A 151 4.77 16.77 -8.84
C TRP A 151 5.24 17.97 -9.63
N ASN A 152 5.86 18.94 -8.96
CA ASN A 152 6.33 20.14 -9.60
C ASN A 152 7.62 19.85 -10.40
N GLY A 153 7.74 20.48 -11.56
CA GLY A 153 8.94 20.44 -12.41
C GLY A 153 8.99 21.63 -13.33
N ARG A 154 10.21 22.07 -13.70
CA ARG A 154 10.38 23.15 -14.68
C ARG A 154 9.97 22.71 -16.08
N ASP A 155 10.15 21.42 -16.40
CA ASP A 155 9.58 20.76 -17.58
C ASP A 155 8.43 19.86 -17.13
N GLN A 156 7.24 20.44 -16.95
CA GLN A 156 6.05 19.71 -16.50
C GLN A 156 5.66 18.60 -17.46
N ALA A 157 5.86 18.78 -18.76
CA ALA A 157 5.55 17.74 -19.74
C ALA A 157 6.43 16.48 -19.56
N ARG A 158 7.69 16.65 -19.16
CA ARG A 158 8.58 15.54 -18.77
C ARG A 158 8.07 14.85 -17.51
N VAL A 159 7.72 15.60 -16.46
CA VAL A 159 7.17 15.06 -15.22
C VAL A 159 5.94 14.21 -15.51
N ASP A 160 4.99 14.75 -16.28
CA ASP A 160 3.74 14.08 -16.63
C ASP A 160 4.00 12.77 -17.38
N ARG A 161 4.92 12.75 -18.34
CA ARG A 161 5.31 11.51 -19.05
C ARG A 161 5.86 10.46 -18.09
N ILE A 162 6.72 10.85 -17.15
CA ILE A 162 7.33 9.94 -16.17
C ILE A 162 6.26 9.38 -15.24
N LEU A 163 5.36 10.20 -14.71
CA LEU A 163 4.30 9.76 -13.81
C LEU A 163 3.30 8.83 -14.51
N VAL A 164 2.88 9.16 -15.74
CA VAL A 164 2.01 8.29 -16.55
C VAL A 164 2.71 6.96 -16.88
N ALA A 165 4.01 6.99 -17.18
CA ALA A 165 4.78 5.76 -17.41
C ALA A 165 4.88 4.90 -16.12
N TYR A 166 4.94 5.55 -14.96
CA TYR A 166 4.99 4.87 -13.67
C TYR A 166 3.67 4.21 -13.28
N ASP A 167 2.52 4.67 -13.75
CA ASP A 167 1.21 4.03 -13.50
C ASP A 167 1.18 2.54 -13.86
N ALA A 168 2.02 2.13 -14.81
CA ALA A 168 2.13 0.75 -15.24
C ALA A 168 2.75 -0.22 -14.20
N HIS A 169 3.25 0.29 -13.05
CA HIS A 169 3.76 -0.56 -11.97
C HIS A 169 2.65 -1.29 -11.19
N VAL A 170 1.40 -0.85 -11.33
CA VAL A 170 0.21 -1.46 -10.73
C VAL A 170 -0.78 -1.93 -11.79
N ALA A 171 -1.61 -2.90 -11.45
CA ALA A 171 -2.68 -3.36 -12.33
C ALA A 171 -3.88 -2.38 -12.39
N HIS A 172 -4.07 -1.60 -11.32
CA HIS A 172 -5.22 -0.73 -11.17
C HIS A 172 -4.85 0.65 -10.61
N PRO A 173 -4.26 1.57 -11.40
CA PRO A 173 -3.82 2.88 -10.93
C PRO A 173 -4.94 3.79 -10.41
N GLY A 174 -6.19 3.56 -10.81
CA GLY A 174 -7.38 4.28 -10.35
C GLY A 174 -8.33 3.42 -9.50
N LEU A 175 -7.82 2.42 -8.77
CA LEU A 175 -8.65 1.51 -7.96
C LEU A 175 -9.63 2.23 -7.01
N PRO A 176 -9.25 3.28 -6.28
CA PRO A 176 -10.14 3.94 -5.33
C PRO A 176 -11.47 4.38 -5.94
N ARG A 177 -11.48 4.79 -7.21
CA ARG A 177 -12.70 5.23 -7.92
C ARG A 177 -13.74 4.13 -8.10
N ARG A 178 -13.32 2.87 -8.07
CA ARG A 178 -14.17 1.69 -8.29
C ARG A 178 -14.41 0.87 -7.03
N LEU A 179 -13.67 1.14 -5.94
CA LEU A 179 -13.62 0.26 -4.78
C LEU A 179 -14.99 0.06 -4.12
N SER A 180 -15.80 1.12 -3.97
CA SER A 180 -17.14 0.98 -3.39
C SER A 180 -18.06 0.08 -4.22
N ARG A 181 -17.97 0.15 -5.56
CA ARG A 181 -18.76 -0.72 -6.45
C ARG A 181 -18.29 -2.17 -6.35
N LEU A 182 -16.98 -2.40 -6.31
CA LEU A 182 -16.41 -3.73 -6.14
C LEU A 182 -16.79 -4.33 -4.79
N ALA A 183 -16.70 -3.54 -3.71
CA ALA A 183 -17.12 -3.96 -2.38
C ALA A 183 -18.60 -4.34 -2.32
N SER A 184 -19.48 -3.50 -2.90
CA SER A 184 -20.91 -3.79 -2.99
C SER A 184 -21.20 -5.07 -3.77
N GLY A 185 -20.50 -5.30 -4.89
CA GLY A 185 -20.61 -6.55 -5.67
C GLY A 185 -20.20 -7.80 -4.91
N ALA A 186 -19.35 -7.67 -3.89
CA ALA A 186 -18.94 -8.75 -3.00
C ALA A 186 -19.79 -8.84 -1.70
N GLY A 187 -20.87 -8.04 -1.59
CA GLY A 187 -21.72 -8.04 -0.41
C GLY A 187 -21.18 -7.24 0.78
N LEU A 188 -20.21 -6.35 0.56
CA LEU A 188 -19.68 -5.47 1.60
C LEU A 188 -20.28 -4.06 1.48
N ALA A 189 -20.73 -3.48 2.57
CA ALA A 189 -21.20 -2.11 2.64
C ALA A 189 -20.01 -1.15 2.87
N THR A 190 -19.87 -0.11 2.05
CA THR A 190 -18.93 0.99 2.33
C THR A 190 -19.56 1.95 3.33
N VAL A 191 -19.04 2.00 4.55
CA VAL A 191 -19.60 2.82 5.65
C VAL A 191 -18.86 4.15 5.85
N ARG A 192 -17.61 4.25 5.41
CA ARG A 192 -16.80 5.47 5.55
C ARG A 192 -15.77 5.56 4.42
N ARG A 193 -15.47 6.78 3.99
CA ARG A 193 -14.38 7.10 3.07
C ARG A 193 -13.62 8.30 3.60
N GLU A 194 -12.30 8.27 3.46
CA GLU A 194 -11.43 9.37 3.85
C GLU A 194 -10.33 9.58 2.83
N VAL A 195 -9.83 10.79 2.76
CA VAL A 195 -8.58 11.12 2.07
C VAL A 195 -7.46 11.14 3.10
N VAL A 196 -6.39 10.43 2.78
CA VAL A 196 -5.13 10.45 3.55
C VAL A 196 -4.06 11.01 2.62
N PRO A 197 -3.89 12.35 2.60
CA PRO A 197 -2.94 12.98 1.70
C PRO A 197 -1.50 12.78 2.17
N ILE A 198 -0.58 12.76 1.22
CA ILE A 198 0.84 12.99 1.43
C ILE A 198 1.19 14.29 0.73
N LEU A 199 1.87 15.18 1.45
CA LEU A 199 2.39 16.43 0.92
C LEU A 199 3.85 16.59 1.34
N ASN A 200 4.74 16.69 0.37
CA ASN A 200 6.12 17.04 0.60
C ASN A 200 6.45 18.37 -0.11
N ALA A 201 6.76 19.38 0.69
CA ALA A 201 7.22 20.68 0.21
C ALA A 201 8.75 20.79 0.26
N SER A 202 9.45 19.67 0.45
CA SER A 202 10.90 19.54 0.46
C SER A 202 11.31 18.15 -0.04
N PHE A 203 12.53 18.04 -0.57
CA PHE A 203 13.09 16.80 -1.14
C PHE A 203 14.36 16.40 -0.37
N HIS A 204 14.17 15.82 0.80
CA HIS A 204 15.26 15.35 1.66
C HIS A 204 14.94 13.98 2.29
N PRO A 205 15.92 13.26 2.84
CA PRO A 205 15.70 12.03 3.59
C PRO A 205 14.54 12.16 4.58
N ASP A 206 13.80 11.08 4.79
CA ASP A 206 12.58 11.00 5.61
C ASP A 206 11.31 11.58 4.97
N THR A 207 11.35 12.10 3.73
CA THR A 207 10.14 12.41 2.97
C THR A 207 9.78 11.27 2.00
N PHE A 208 8.48 11.03 1.83
CA PHE A 208 8.00 10.01 0.88
C PHE A 208 8.51 10.27 -0.55
N ALA A 209 8.51 11.54 -0.98
CA ALA A 209 8.94 11.93 -2.32
C ALA A 209 10.42 11.59 -2.56
N TYR A 210 11.30 11.86 -1.59
CA TYR A 210 12.73 11.57 -1.70
C TYR A 210 13.00 10.08 -1.88
N ASP A 211 12.36 9.25 -1.08
CA ASP A 211 12.60 7.81 -1.10
C ASP A 211 11.92 7.11 -2.27
N ILE A 212 10.75 7.61 -2.76
CA ILE A 212 10.03 6.99 -3.87
C ILE A 212 10.59 7.41 -5.24
N ALA A 213 11.15 8.61 -5.40
CA ALA A 213 11.62 9.10 -6.69
C ALA A 213 12.65 8.18 -7.38
N PRO A 214 13.64 7.59 -6.68
CA PRO A 214 14.54 6.60 -7.29
C PRO A 214 13.82 5.32 -7.78
N PHE A 215 12.71 4.92 -7.13
CA PHE A 215 11.90 3.80 -7.60
C PHE A 215 11.18 4.13 -8.89
N ILE A 216 10.57 5.32 -8.95
CA ILE A 216 9.91 5.81 -10.17
C ILE A 216 10.92 5.81 -11.31
N ARG A 217 12.08 6.46 -11.09
CA ARG A 217 13.19 6.53 -12.06
C ARG A 217 13.60 5.13 -12.57
N ASN A 218 13.88 4.21 -11.65
CA ASN A 218 14.34 2.88 -12.02
C ASN A 218 13.25 2.11 -12.77
N PHE A 219 12.02 2.13 -12.31
CA PHE A 219 10.93 1.43 -12.97
C PHE A 219 10.73 1.90 -14.42
N VAL A 220 10.67 3.21 -14.66
CA VAL A 220 10.39 3.73 -16.01
C VAL A 220 11.55 3.50 -16.97
N VAL A 221 12.78 3.45 -16.47
CA VAL A 221 13.97 3.13 -17.27
C VAL A 221 14.10 1.63 -17.52
N ASP A 222 14.01 0.80 -16.48
CA ASP A 222 14.19 -0.65 -16.58
C ASP A 222 13.10 -1.30 -17.45
N THR A 223 11.92 -0.70 -17.50
CA THR A 223 10.83 -1.12 -18.39
C THR A 223 10.85 -0.49 -19.77
N GLY A 224 11.86 0.33 -20.08
CA GLY A 224 12.02 0.99 -21.38
C GLY A 224 10.95 2.04 -21.72
N ARG A 225 10.23 2.55 -20.72
CA ARG A 225 9.12 3.50 -20.90
C ARG A 225 9.58 4.95 -21.03
N VAL A 226 10.72 5.27 -20.40
CA VAL A 226 11.33 6.59 -20.43
C VAL A 226 12.84 6.41 -20.62
N PRO A 227 13.50 7.21 -21.48
CA PRO A 227 14.95 7.19 -21.62
C PRO A 227 15.67 7.54 -20.31
N ALA A 228 16.78 6.85 -20.01
CA ALA A 228 17.53 7.04 -18.76
C ALA A 228 17.92 8.50 -18.54
N GLY A 229 18.43 9.19 -19.57
CA GLY A 229 18.83 10.61 -19.44
C GLY A 229 17.67 11.54 -19.09
N GLU A 230 16.45 11.26 -19.54
CA GLU A 230 15.25 12.02 -19.20
C GLU A 230 14.83 11.79 -17.73
N ALA A 231 14.85 10.54 -17.29
CA ALA A 231 14.52 10.17 -15.92
C ALA A 231 15.57 10.65 -14.90
N ASP A 232 16.86 10.61 -15.28
CA ASP A 232 17.97 11.15 -14.47
C ASP A 232 17.89 12.67 -14.34
N ALA A 233 17.57 13.38 -15.44
CA ALA A 233 17.39 14.83 -15.41
C ALA A 233 16.22 15.25 -14.51
N TRP A 234 15.11 14.50 -14.52
CA TRP A 234 14.00 14.71 -13.60
C TRP A 234 14.41 14.51 -12.13
N LEU A 235 15.12 13.43 -11.83
CA LEU A 235 15.56 13.15 -10.47
C LEU A 235 16.55 14.23 -9.94
N ALA A 236 17.46 14.67 -10.78
CA ALA A 236 18.39 15.76 -10.45
C ALA A 236 17.66 17.10 -10.25
N GLU A 237 16.60 17.35 -11.02
CA GLU A 237 15.79 18.56 -10.90
C GLU A 237 15.04 18.61 -9.55
N CYS A 238 14.61 17.47 -8.99
CA CYS A 238 13.98 17.45 -7.67
C CYS A 238 14.86 18.10 -6.60
N ALA A 239 16.15 17.76 -6.55
CA ALA A 239 17.12 18.35 -5.63
C ALA A 239 17.37 19.84 -5.93
N ALA A 240 17.39 20.24 -7.20
CA ALA A 240 17.57 21.64 -7.58
C ALA A 240 16.35 22.52 -7.22
N LEU A 241 15.15 21.97 -7.34
CA LEU A 241 13.91 22.63 -6.89
C LEU A 241 13.88 22.78 -5.36
N ASP A 242 14.32 21.75 -4.63
CA ASP A 242 14.42 21.82 -3.17
C ASP A 242 15.38 22.90 -2.72
N ALA A 243 16.58 22.96 -3.31
CA ALA A 243 17.56 23.99 -3.01
C ALA A 243 17.07 25.43 -3.34
N ALA A 244 16.12 25.57 -4.25
CA ALA A 244 15.48 26.83 -4.61
C ALA A 244 14.23 27.14 -3.74
N GLY A 245 13.78 26.19 -2.87
CA GLY A 245 12.54 26.32 -2.12
C GLY A 245 11.28 26.17 -2.99
N GLU A 246 11.40 25.54 -4.16
CA GLU A 246 10.35 25.38 -5.17
C GLU A 246 9.82 23.94 -5.24
N PHE A 247 10.38 23.01 -4.47
CA PHE A 247 9.95 21.62 -4.52
C PHE A 247 8.53 21.45 -4.00
N PHE A 248 7.74 20.66 -4.72
CA PHE A 248 6.39 20.30 -4.31
C PHE A 248 6.02 18.94 -4.91
N ALA A 249 5.58 18.02 -4.05
CA ALA A 249 4.96 16.77 -4.45
C ALA A 249 3.79 16.43 -3.54
N SER A 250 2.68 16.00 -4.10
CA SER A 250 1.55 15.50 -3.31
C SER A 250 0.84 14.36 -4.01
N LEU A 251 0.17 13.53 -3.21
CA LEU A 251 -0.72 12.49 -3.71
C LEU A 251 -1.84 12.20 -2.69
N ASN A 252 -2.95 11.68 -3.18
CA ASN A 252 -4.03 11.26 -2.32
C ASN A 252 -4.11 9.74 -2.25
N ARG A 253 -4.10 9.24 -1.03
CA ARG A 253 -4.52 7.89 -0.68
C ARG A 253 -5.96 7.94 -0.20
N TYR A 254 -6.74 6.95 -0.58
CA TYR A 254 -8.14 6.89 -0.23
C TYR A 254 -8.40 5.67 0.64
N LEU A 255 -8.91 5.93 1.84
CA LEU A 255 -9.25 4.94 2.84
C LEU A 255 -10.75 4.64 2.76
N PHE A 256 -11.09 3.36 2.78
CA PHE A 256 -12.46 2.86 2.79
C PHE A 256 -12.63 1.93 3.99
N VAL A 257 -13.65 2.21 4.79
CA VAL A 257 -14.12 1.26 5.80
C VAL A 257 -15.30 0.49 5.21
N LEU A 258 -15.14 -0.82 5.15
CA LEU A 258 -16.11 -1.75 4.62
C LEU A 258 -16.67 -2.60 5.78
N ARG A 259 -17.94 -2.99 5.69
CA ARG A 259 -18.57 -3.91 6.66
C ARG A 259 -19.26 -5.05 5.93
N ARG A 260 -19.11 -6.25 6.47
CA ARG A 260 -19.98 -7.37 6.13
C ARG A 260 -21.28 -7.20 6.90
N PRO A 261 -22.46 -7.17 6.25
CA PRO A 261 -23.75 -7.17 6.95
C PRO A 261 -23.88 -8.37 7.93
N GLY A 262 -24.67 -8.18 9.00
CA GLY A 262 -24.96 -9.23 9.97
C GLY A 262 -25.96 -10.25 9.44
#